data_abb78a80f2d38db044a0660216107424
#
_entry.id   abb78a80f2d38db044a0660216107424
#
_cell.length_a   1.000
_cell.length_b   1.000
_cell.length_c   1.000
_cell.angle_alpha   90.00
_cell.angle_beta   90.00
_cell.angle_gamma   90.00
#
_symmetry.space_group_name_H-M   'P 1'
#
loop_
_entity.id
_entity.type
_entity.pdbx_description
1 polymer ?
#
loop_
_entity_poly.entity_id
_entity_poly.type
_entity_poly.pdbx_seq_one_letter_code
_entity_poly.pdbx_strand_id
1 'polypeptide(L)'
;MVVGVLSRPQASLADFYRELGHLFSVPLAPHNRWASAKALREKWLHHIENSLYRPVLLIDEAQEMTSSALSELRLLSSAELDSRSILTTVLAGDLRLAHRLEEAQLLPIASRIRARLRTEALTPSQLLQCLNHLLKMAGNPKLMNPSLLQTLCEHAAGNLRLLMNMANDLLAAALHQERDQIDEKLFFEVFSLDPKPGSKRS
;
A
#
# COMPACT_ATOMS: atom_id res chain seq x y z
N MET A 1 -14.60 -12.86 8.86
CA MET A 1 -13.22 -12.91 8.36
C MET A 1 -12.38 -11.96 9.22
N VAL A 2 -11.24 -12.40 9.76
CA VAL A 2 -10.34 -11.57 10.57
C VAL A 2 -9.20 -11.11 9.66
N VAL A 3 -9.00 -9.80 9.57
CA VAL A 3 -7.94 -9.19 8.74
C VAL A 3 -7.11 -8.27 9.62
N GLY A 4 -5.81 -8.54 9.71
CA GLY A 4 -4.82 -7.63 10.28
C GLY A 4 -4.11 -6.86 9.17
N VAL A 5 -3.91 -5.56 9.36
CA VAL A 5 -3.16 -4.71 8.42
C VAL A 5 -1.97 -4.10 9.13
N LEU A 6 -0.79 -4.46 8.70
CA LEU A 6 0.48 -3.93 9.18
C LEU A 6 0.96 -2.89 8.18
N SER A 7 0.70 -1.61 8.47
CA SER A 7 0.99 -0.48 7.58
C SER A 7 2.36 0.15 7.81
N ARG A 8 3.07 -0.26 8.86
CA ARG A 8 4.41 0.21 9.16
C ARG A 8 5.33 -0.98 9.40
N PRO A 9 6.41 -1.11 8.64
CA PRO A 9 7.38 -2.18 8.83
C PRO A 9 8.01 -2.06 10.21
N GLN A 10 8.18 -3.21 10.86
CA GLN A 10 8.71 -3.26 12.22
C GLN A 10 10.22 -3.46 12.19
N ALA A 11 10.94 -2.62 12.93
CA ALA A 11 12.40 -2.65 13.00
C ALA A 11 12.93 -3.84 13.81
N SER A 12 12.13 -4.41 14.71
CA SER A 12 12.53 -5.54 15.53
C SER A 12 11.46 -6.64 15.55
N LEU A 13 11.91 -7.87 15.87
CA LEU A 13 11.01 -9.00 16.02
C LEU A 13 10.03 -8.81 17.20
N ALA A 14 10.49 -8.16 18.28
CA ALA A 14 9.65 -7.86 19.44
C ALA A 14 8.52 -6.89 19.09
N ASP A 15 8.82 -5.84 18.30
CA ASP A 15 7.81 -4.90 17.82
C ASP A 15 6.83 -5.56 16.86
N PHE A 16 7.32 -6.43 15.99
CA PHE A 16 6.48 -7.23 15.11
C PHE A 16 5.46 -8.06 15.89
N TYR A 17 5.89 -8.78 16.92
CA TYR A 17 4.97 -9.54 17.77
C TYR A 17 4.01 -8.65 18.56
N ARG A 18 4.47 -7.49 19.07
CA ARG A 18 3.61 -6.54 19.75
C ARG A 18 2.47 -6.08 18.85
N GLU A 19 2.80 -5.75 17.61
CA GLU A 19 1.83 -5.30 16.63
C GLU A 19 0.84 -6.41 16.22
N LEU A 20 1.33 -7.64 16.00
CA LEU A 20 0.45 -8.79 15.79
C LEU A 20 -0.51 -9.04 16.97
N GLY A 21 -0.04 -8.85 18.21
CA GLY A 21 -0.88 -8.93 19.39
C GLY A 21 -2.02 -7.93 19.37
N HIS A 22 -1.75 -6.69 18.98
CA HIS A 22 -2.78 -5.66 18.80
C HIS A 22 -3.75 -6.00 17.67
N LEU A 23 -3.22 -6.33 16.49
CA LEU A 23 -4.03 -6.63 15.30
C LEU A 23 -5.00 -7.81 15.50
N PHE A 24 -4.57 -8.84 16.19
CA PHE A 24 -5.37 -10.04 16.41
C PHE A 24 -6.00 -10.13 17.81
N SER A 25 -5.88 -9.07 18.61
CA SER A 25 -6.41 -9.01 19.98
C SER A 25 -5.97 -10.21 20.84
N VAL A 26 -4.66 -10.47 20.82
CA VAL A 26 -4.02 -11.52 21.63
C VAL A 26 -3.01 -10.84 22.58
N PRO A 27 -3.14 -11.05 23.91
CA PRO A 27 -2.14 -10.55 24.85
C PRO A 27 -0.83 -11.35 24.66
N LEU A 28 0.18 -10.70 24.10
CA LEU A 28 1.47 -11.32 23.84
C LEU A 28 2.55 -10.81 24.78
N ALA A 29 3.54 -11.65 25.06
CA ALA A 29 4.79 -11.28 25.69
C ALA A 29 5.87 -11.10 24.61
N PRO A 30 6.12 -9.91 24.07
CA PRO A 30 6.95 -9.69 22.88
C PRO A 30 8.39 -10.24 23.01
N HIS A 31 8.91 -10.30 24.23
CA HIS A 31 10.24 -10.87 24.50
C HIS A 31 10.24 -12.39 24.56
N ASN A 32 9.07 -13.04 24.66
CA ASN A 32 8.93 -14.49 24.58
C ASN A 32 8.33 -14.88 23.25
N ARG A 33 9.20 -14.93 22.21
CA ARG A 33 8.85 -15.26 20.84
C ARG A 33 8.04 -16.56 20.74
N TRP A 34 8.49 -17.59 21.47
CA TRP A 34 7.87 -18.92 21.41
C TRP A 34 6.43 -18.93 21.94
N ALA A 35 6.22 -18.34 23.12
CA ALA A 35 4.89 -18.22 23.71
C ALA A 35 3.98 -17.34 22.84
N SER A 36 4.50 -16.26 22.29
CA SER A 36 3.75 -15.35 21.40
C SER A 36 3.32 -16.06 20.11
N ALA A 37 4.22 -16.78 19.46
CA ALA A 37 3.89 -17.56 18.28
C ALA A 37 2.84 -18.64 18.56
N LYS A 38 2.96 -19.32 19.69
CA LYS A 38 2.00 -20.34 20.13
C LYS A 38 0.61 -19.73 20.33
N ALA A 39 0.49 -18.64 21.09
CA ALA A 39 -0.79 -17.97 21.38
C ALA A 39 -1.48 -17.47 20.10
N LEU A 40 -0.75 -16.88 19.15
CA LEU A 40 -1.30 -16.47 17.86
C LEU A 40 -1.84 -17.66 17.07
N ARG A 41 -1.06 -18.73 16.97
CA ARG A 41 -1.45 -19.92 16.22
C ARG A 41 -2.70 -20.59 16.82
N GLU A 42 -2.79 -20.71 18.15
CA GLU A 42 -3.97 -21.23 18.85
C GLU A 42 -5.20 -20.35 18.55
N LYS A 43 -5.06 -19.03 18.61
CA LYS A 43 -6.14 -18.09 18.26
C LYS A 43 -6.62 -18.28 16.83
N TRP A 44 -5.70 -18.41 15.87
CA TRP A 44 -6.04 -18.58 14.46
C TRP A 44 -6.66 -19.96 14.17
N LEU A 45 -6.18 -21.02 14.78
CA LEU A 45 -6.76 -22.35 14.66
C LEU A 45 -8.19 -22.36 15.19
N HIS A 46 -8.44 -21.81 16.39
CA HIS A 46 -9.77 -21.69 16.95
C HIS A 46 -10.71 -20.84 16.05
N HIS A 47 -10.18 -19.75 15.47
CA HIS A 47 -10.97 -18.96 14.51
C HIS A 47 -11.36 -19.77 13.27
N ILE A 48 -10.43 -20.56 12.71
CA ILE A 48 -10.70 -21.41 11.54
C ILE A 48 -11.74 -22.47 11.85
N GLU A 49 -11.65 -23.10 13.02
CA GLU A 49 -12.61 -24.13 13.44
C GLU A 49 -14.03 -23.59 13.56
N ASN A 50 -14.20 -22.35 14.04
CA ASN A 50 -15.50 -21.72 14.23
C ASN A 50 -16.07 -21.05 12.99
N SER A 51 -15.23 -20.55 12.08
CA SER A 51 -15.67 -19.72 10.95
C SER A 51 -15.45 -20.35 9.59
N LEU A 52 -14.63 -21.41 9.51
CA LEU A 52 -14.15 -22.04 8.28
C LEU A 52 -13.30 -21.10 7.38
N TYR A 53 -12.99 -19.89 7.85
CA TYR A 53 -12.15 -18.91 7.15
C TYR A 53 -10.79 -18.77 7.83
N ARG A 54 -9.74 -18.65 7.01
CA ARG A 54 -8.40 -18.32 7.51
C ARG A 54 -8.29 -16.81 7.77
N PRO A 55 -7.64 -16.40 8.85
CA PRO A 55 -7.29 -15.01 9.04
C PRO A 55 -6.29 -14.55 7.95
N VAL A 56 -6.30 -13.26 7.67
CA VAL A 56 -5.45 -12.63 6.66
C VAL A 56 -4.57 -11.58 7.33
N LEU A 57 -3.29 -11.57 7.01
CA LEU A 57 -2.35 -10.53 7.38
C LEU A 57 -1.88 -9.82 6.12
N LEU A 58 -2.23 -8.54 6.00
CA LEU A 58 -1.72 -7.65 4.96
C LEU A 58 -0.51 -6.89 5.52
N ILE A 59 0.60 -6.91 4.82
CA ILE A 59 1.81 -6.18 5.19
C ILE A 59 2.15 -5.24 4.05
N ASP A 60 2.04 -3.94 4.31
CA ASP A 60 2.45 -2.90 3.39
C ASP A 60 3.92 -2.51 3.62
N GLU A 61 4.59 -2.02 2.58
CA GLU A 61 6.03 -1.69 2.60
C GLU A 61 6.90 -2.83 3.12
N ALA A 62 6.57 -4.07 2.76
CA ALA A 62 7.23 -5.27 3.29
C ALA A 62 8.75 -5.32 2.98
N GLN A 63 9.25 -4.56 2.00
CA GLN A 63 10.68 -4.40 1.75
C GLN A 63 11.44 -3.72 2.89
N GLU A 64 10.75 -3.01 3.78
CA GLU A 64 11.36 -2.35 4.93
C GLU A 64 11.46 -3.27 6.17
N MET A 65 10.80 -4.44 6.16
CA MET A 65 10.87 -5.40 7.26
C MET A 65 12.28 -6.00 7.38
N THR A 66 12.67 -6.36 8.58
CA THR A 66 13.90 -7.14 8.77
C THR A 66 13.75 -8.55 8.22
N SER A 67 14.85 -9.16 7.75
CA SER A 67 14.82 -10.53 7.24
C SER A 67 14.39 -11.56 8.30
N SER A 68 14.65 -11.27 9.59
CA SER A 68 14.15 -12.08 10.70
C SER A 68 12.65 -12.04 10.84
N ALA A 69 12.03 -10.85 10.71
CA ALA A 69 10.58 -10.71 10.79
C ALA A 69 9.87 -11.32 9.56
N LEU A 70 10.45 -11.19 8.36
CA LEU A 70 9.95 -11.88 7.17
C LEU A 70 10.02 -13.40 7.33
N SER A 71 11.15 -13.92 7.84
CA SER A 71 11.32 -15.36 8.06
C SER A 71 10.35 -15.92 9.10
N GLU A 72 9.94 -15.08 10.07
CA GLU A 72 8.97 -15.47 11.10
C GLU A 72 7.58 -15.77 10.52
N LEU A 73 7.19 -15.09 9.45
CA LEU A 73 5.92 -15.34 8.75
C LEU A 73 5.80 -16.81 8.31
N ARG A 74 6.90 -17.44 7.93
CA ARG A 74 6.92 -18.87 7.60
C ARG A 74 6.49 -19.73 8.78
N LEU A 75 7.01 -19.44 9.97
CA LEU A 75 6.71 -20.20 11.19
C LEU A 75 5.28 -19.94 11.66
N LEU A 76 4.78 -18.73 11.48
CA LEU A 76 3.43 -18.33 11.88
C LEU A 76 2.35 -18.84 10.93
N SER A 77 2.66 -18.96 9.63
CA SER A 77 1.64 -19.24 8.60
C SER A 77 1.21 -20.71 8.52
N SER A 78 1.92 -21.63 9.18
CA SER A 78 1.68 -23.06 9.06
C SER A 78 1.63 -23.79 10.39
N ALA A 79 0.94 -24.92 10.40
CA ALA A 79 0.87 -25.88 11.48
C ALA A 79 1.17 -27.30 10.96
N GLU A 80 1.30 -28.27 11.86
CA GLU A 80 1.43 -29.70 11.54
C GLU A 80 2.58 -29.97 10.54
N LEU A 81 3.79 -29.52 10.87
CA LEU A 81 4.98 -29.69 10.02
C LEU A 81 4.81 -29.13 8.59
N ASP A 82 4.21 -27.92 8.49
CA ASP A 82 3.92 -27.22 7.24
C ASP A 82 2.80 -27.84 6.37
N SER A 83 2.11 -28.86 6.84
CA SER A 83 1.01 -29.49 6.08
C SER A 83 -0.29 -28.68 6.08
N ARG A 84 -0.53 -27.85 7.11
CA ARG A 84 -1.75 -27.04 7.27
C ARG A 84 -1.44 -25.55 7.30
N SER A 85 -1.96 -24.80 6.34
CA SER A 85 -1.88 -23.32 6.35
C SER A 85 -2.94 -22.73 7.28
N ILE A 86 -2.52 -21.90 8.24
CA ILE A 86 -3.38 -21.30 9.27
C ILE A 86 -3.48 -19.77 9.17
N LEU A 87 -2.66 -19.15 8.33
CA LEU A 87 -2.67 -17.71 8.07
C LEU A 87 -2.46 -17.48 6.57
N THR A 88 -3.22 -16.58 5.99
CA THR A 88 -2.94 -16.06 4.65
C THR A 88 -2.17 -14.76 4.79
N THR A 89 -0.97 -14.69 4.23
CA THR A 89 -0.15 -13.47 4.26
C THR A 89 -0.09 -12.85 2.87
N VAL A 90 -0.32 -11.54 2.79
CA VAL A 90 -0.13 -10.74 1.59
C VAL A 90 0.97 -9.72 1.87
N LEU A 91 2.04 -9.79 1.09
CA LEU A 91 3.16 -8.84 1.15
C LEU A 91 2.99 -7.84 0.01
N ALA A 92 2.83 -6.57 0.34
CA ALA A 92 2.88 -5.48 -0.61
C ALA A 92 4.19 -4.70 -0.43
N GLY A 93 4.75 -4.24 -1.52
CA GLY A 93 6.00 -3.49 -1.49
C GLY A 93 6.49 -3.11 -2.88
N ASP A 94 7.58 -2.38 -2.95
CA ASP A 94 8.21 -2.00 -4.20
C ASP A 94 9.11 -3.11 -4.79
N LEU A 95 9.83 -2.80 -5.86
CA LEU A 95 10.72 -3.76 -6.53
C LEU A 95 11.82 -4.31 -5.62
N ARG A 96 12.21 -3.58 -4.57
CA ARG A 96 13.21 -4.05 -3.58
C ARG A 96 12.73 -5.31 -2.86
N LEU A 97 11.40 -5.45 -2.64
CA LEU A 97 10.84 -6.66 -2.05
C LEU A 97 11.11 -7.89 -2.92
N ALA A 98 10.94 -7.77 -4.23
CA ALA A 98 11.20 -8.87 -5.16
C ALA A 98 12.68 -9.30 -5.11
N HIS A 99 13.62 -8.35 -5.14
CA HIS A 99 15.06 -8.64 -5.03
C HIS A 99 15.42 -9.25 -3.68
N ARG A 100 14.86 -8.73 -2.59
CA ARG A 100 15.09 -9.31 -1.26
C ARG A 100 14.63 -10.75 -1.13
N LEU A 101 13.50 -11.10 -1.74
CA LEU A 101 12.99 -12.48 -1.73
C LEU A 101 13.87 -13.47 -2.51
N GLU A 102 14.83 -12.99 -3.30
CA GLU A 102 15.84 -13.82 -3.97
C GLU A 102 17.08 -14.10 -3.09
N GLU A 103 17.23 -13.37 -1.97
CA GLU A 103 18.31 -13.59 -1.03
C GLU A 103 18.22 -14.99 -0.39
N ALA A 104 19.38 -15.66 -0.24
CA ALA A 104 19.45 -17.04 0.28
C ALA A 104 18.71 -17.22 1.61
N GLN A 105 18.76 -16.23 2.51
CA GLN A 105 18.10 -16.26 3.81
C GLN A 105 16.58 -16.19 3.73
N LEU A 106 16.01 -15.67 2.64
CA LEU A 106 14.56 -15.52 2.43
C LEU A 106 13.97 -16.54 1.44
N LEU A 107 14.79 -17.38 0.81
CA LEU A 107 14.33 -18.46 -0.06
C LEU A 107 13.30 -19.38 0.60
N PRO A 108 13.40 -19.73 1.91
CA PRO A 108 12.38 -20.56 2.55
C PRO A 108 10.99 -19.93 2.62
N ILE A 109 10.86 -18.60 2.65
CA ILE A 109 9.56 -17.93 2.54
C ILE A 109 9.19 -17.70 1.09
N ALA A 110 10.14 -17.30 0.24
CA ALA A 110 9.92 -17.05 -1.18
C ALA A 110 9.37 -18.28 -1.91
N SER A 111 9.80 -19.49 -1.55
CA SER A 111 9.30 -20.77 -2.11
C SER A 111 7.83 -21.07 -1.75
N ARG A 112 7.26 -20.40 -0.75
CA ARG A 112 5.87 -20.56 -0.31
C ARG A 112 4.92 -19.55 -0.94
N ILE A 113 5.44 -18.57 -1.68
CA ILE A 113 4.61 -17.57 -2.37
C ILE A 113 3.88 -18.25 -3.53
N ARG A 114 2.55 -18.28 -3.43
CA ARG A 114 1.67 -18.94 -4.42
C ARG A 114 1.32 -18.03 -5.59
N ALA A 115 1.23 -16.73 -5.36
CA ALA A 115 0.88 -15.75 -6.38
C ALA A 115 1.78 -14.54 -6.26
N ARG A 116 2.27 -14.06 -7.40
CA ARG A 116 3.02 -12.81 -7.50
C ARG A 116 2.26 -11.91 -8.45
N LEU A 117 1.86 -10.76 -7.97
CA LEU A 117 1.21 -9.72 -8.76
C LEU A 117 2.18 -8.53 -8.87
N ARG A 118 2.30 -8.02 -10.07
CA ARG A 118 3.10 -6.82 -10.34
C ARG A 118 2.19 -5.78 -10.98
N THR A 119 2.20 -4.58 -10.41
CA THR A 119 1.57 -3.42 -11.04
C THR A 119 2.59 -2.73 -11.91
N GLU A 120 2.18 -2.36 -13.10
CA GLU A 120 3.00 -1.59 -14.04
C GLU A 120 2.54 -0.13 -14.07
N ALA A 121 3.42 0.75 -14.53
CA ALA A 121 3.05 2.13 -14.80
C ALA A 121 1.91 2.18 -15.82
N LEU A 122 0.93 3.04 -15.59
CA LEU A 122 -0.20 3.19 -16.50
C LEU A 122 0.24 3.92 -17.78
N THR A 123 -0.33 3.53 -18.91
CA THR A 123 -0.15 4.29 -20.14
C THR A 123 -0.88 5.66 -20.05
N PRO A 124 -0.48 6.68 -20.83
CA PRO A 124 -1.19 7.96 -20.85
C PRO A 124 -2.68 7.80 -21.17
N SER A 125 -3.04 6.87 -22.04
CA SER A 125 -4.45 6.59 -22.35
C SER A 125 -5.22 6.00 -21.17
N GLN A 126 -4.61 5.13 -20.38
CA GLN A 126 -5.21 4.58 -19.17
C GLN A 126 -5.37 5.64 -18.07
N LEU A 127 -4.38 6.51 -17.89
CA LEU A 127 -4.46 7.66 -16.98
C LEU A 127 -5.60 8.61 -17.39
N LEU A 128 -5.71 8.90 -18.68
CA LEU A 128 -6.79 9.73 -19.22
C LEU A 128 -8.17 9.11 -18.99
N GLN A 129 -8.32 7.81 -19.19
CA GLN A 129 -9.56 7.09 -18.89
C GLN A 129 -9.92 7.16 -17.40
N CYS A 130 -8.94 6.95 -16.51
CA CYS A 130 -9.13 7.09 -15.06
C CYS A 130 -9.60 8.49 -14.69
N LEU A 131 -8.93 9.53 -15.18
CA LEU A 131 -9.25 10.91 -14.85
C LEU A 131 -10.64 11.32 -15.38
N ASN A 132 -10.98 10.95 -16.61
CA ASN A 132 -12.32 11.16 -17.16
C ASN A 132 -13.41 10.44 -16.35
N HIS A 133 -13.15 9.21 -15.92
CA HIS A 133 -14.07 8.47 -15.07
C HIS A 133 -14.30 9.19 -13.73
N LEU A 134 -13.24 9.65 -13.08
CA LEU A 134 -13.33 10.37 -11.80
C LEU A 134 -14.08 11.70 -11.94
N LEU A 135 -13.81 12.48 -12.98
CA LEU A 135 -14.54 13.73 -13.26
C LEU A 135 -16.03 13.47 -13.50
N LYS A 136 -16.36 12.39 -14.21
CA LYS A 136 -17.75 11.98 -14.43
C LYS A 136 -18.43 11.56 -13.12
N MET A 137 -17.75 10.78 -12.28
CA MET A 137 -18.28 10.37 -10.98
C MET A 137 -18.46 11.54 -10.01
N ALA A 138 -17.59 12.56 -10.10
CA ALA A 138 -17.71 13.81 -9.37
C ALA A 138 -18.84 14.75 -9.90
N GLY A 139 -19.49 14.39 -11.00
CA GLY A 139 -20.62 15.13 -11.55
C GLY A 139 -20.27 16.29 -12.50
N ASN A 140 -18.98 16.57 -12.72
CA ASN A 140 -18.55 17.63 -13.66
C ASN A 140 -17.47 17.14 -14.64
N PRO A 141 -17.84 16.40 -15.70
CA PRO A 141 -16.89 15.88 -16.68
C PRO A 141 -16.20 16.95 -17.53
N LYS A 142 -16.68 18.20 -17.49
CA LYS A 142 -16.13 19.33 -18.26
C LYS A 142 -15.30 20.29 -17.40
N LEU A 143 -15.05 19.95 -16.14
CA LEU A 143 -14.29 20.79 -15.21
C LEU A 143 -12.87 21.09 -15.70
N MET A 144 -12.22 20.09 -16.28
CA MET A 144 -10.89 20.22 -16.89
C MET A 144 -11.01 20.15 -18.41
N ASN A 145 -10.31 21.04 -19.11
CA ASN A 145 -10.30 21.01 -20.56
C ASN A 145 -9.43 19.85 -21.11
N PRO A 146 -9.65 19.41 -22.37
CA PRO A 146 -8.92 18.26 -22.93
C PRO A 146 -7.40 18.44 -22.97
N SER A 147 -6.91 19.65 -23.23
CA SER A 147 -5.47 19.95 -23.23
C SER A 147 -4.87 19.71 -21.86
N LEU A 148 -5.50 20.23 -20.79
CA LEU A 148 -5.04 20.01 -19.43
C LEU A 148 -5.04 18.53 -19.04
N LEU A 149 -6.07 17.77 -19.41
CA LEU A 149 -6.14 16.35 -19.16
C LEU A 149 -4.94 15.61 -19.77
N GLN A 150 -4.56 15.97 -20.99
CA GLN A 150 -3.39 15.41 -21.67
C GLN A 150 -2.09 15.80 -20.95
N THR A 151 -1.93 17.09 -20.65
CA THR A 151 -0.76 17.61 -19.93
C THR A 151 -0.56 16.93 -18.58
N LEU A 152 -1.62 16.74 -17.81
CA LEU A 152 -1.57 16.01 -16.55
C LEU A 152 -1.12 14.56 -16.72
N CYS A 153 -1.66 13.85 -17.73
CA CYS A 153 -1.30 12.46 -18.00
C CYS A 153 0.17 12.33 -18.43
N GLU A 154 0.69 13.27 -19.22
CA GLU A 154 2.09 13.29 -19.63
C GLU A 154 3.03 13.51 -18.44
N HIS A 155 2.74 14.51 -17.60
CA HIS A 155 3.53 14.82 -16.41
C HIS A 155 3.45 13.76 -15.32
N ALA A 156 2.34 13.04 -15.23
CA ALA A 156 2.17 11.93 -14.31
C ALA A 156 3.08 10.72 -14.64
N ALA A 157 3.58 10.61 -15.87
CA ALA A 157 4.53 9.57 -16.32
C ALA A 157 4.13 8.14 -15.89
N GLY A 158 2.84 7.81 -15.97
CA GLY A 158 2.31 6.50 -15.58
C GLY A 158 1.98 6.34 -14.10
N ASN A 159 2.24 7.34 -13.26
CA ASN A 159 2.00 7.29 -11.82
C ASN A 159 0.64 7.90 -11.48
N LEU A 160 -0.34 7.04 -11.15
CA LEU A 160 -1.68 7.47 -10.78
C LEU A 160 -1.71 8.37 -9.52
N ARG A 161 -0.86 8.09 -8.53
CA ARG A 161 -0.77 8.91 -7.31
C ARG A 161 -0.31 10.34 -7.65
N LEU A 162 0.70 10.47 -8.52
CA LEU A 162 1.17 11.78 -8.96
C LEU A 162 0.08 12.53 -9.74
N LEU A 163 -0.64 11.84 -10.64
CA LEU A 163 -1.78 12.41 -11.36
C LEU A 163 -2.83 12.97 -10.40
N MET A 164 -3.21 12.17 -9.39
CA MET A 164 -4.21 12.58 -8.41
C MET A 164 -3.76 13.75 -7.54
N ASN A 165 -2.50 13.79 -7.14
CA ASN A 165 -1.95 14.91 -6.38
C ASN A 165 -1.98 16.20 -7.21
N MET A 166 -1.49 16.16 -8.45
CA MET A 166 -1.52 17.32 -9.35
C MET A 166 -2.97 17.79 -9.60
N ALA A 167 -3.89 16.87 -9.84
CA ALA A 167 -5.30 17.21 -10.03
C ALA A 167 -5.90 17.87 -8.77
N ASN A 168 -5.58 17.37 -7.58
CA ASN A 168 -6.03 17.94 -6.32
C ASN A 168 -5.48 19.36 -6.08
N ASP A 169 -4.21 19.57 -6.36
CA ASP A 169 -3.57 20.89 -6.22
C ASP A 169 -4.21 21.92 -7.18
N LEU A 170 -4.54 21.50 -8.40
CA LEU A 170 -5.25 22.35 -9.36
C LEU A 170 -6.69 22.66 -8.92
N LEU A 171 -7.39 21.68 -8.35
CA LEU A 171 -8.72 21.88 -7.78
C LEU A 171 -8.68 22.90 -6.64
N ALA A 172 -7.71 22.79 -5.74
CA ALA A 172 -7.51 23.73 -4.65
C ALA A 172 -7.20 25.15 -5.17
N ALA A 173 -6.33 25.27 -6.17
CA ALA A 173 -6.01 26.55 -6.79
C ALA A 173 -7.20 27.18 -7.51
N ALA A 174 -7.99 26.37 -8.25
CA ALA A 174 -9.19 26.84 -8.93
C ALA A 174 -10.24 27.35 -7.95
N LEU A 175 -10.43 26.65 -6.83
CA LEU A 175 -11.34 27.08 -5.76
C LEU A 175 -10.91 28.43 -5.17
N HIS A 176 -9.62 28.60 -4.89
CA HIS A 176 -9.09 29.88 -4.38
C HIS A 176 -9.21 31.04 -5.38
N GLN A 177 -9.22 30.75 -6.68
CA GLN A 177 -9.34 31.74 -7.75
C GLN A 177 -10.78 31.87 -8.28
N GLU A 178 -11.75 31.17 -7.68
CA GLU A 178 -13.18 31.17 -8.06
C GLU A 178 -13.37 30.83 -9.57
N ARG A 179 -12.59 29.84 -10.08
CA ARG A 179 -12.66 29.42 -11.48
C ARG A 179 -13.65 28.26 -11.66
N ASP A 180 -14.58 28.41 -12.61
CA ASP A 180 -15.54 27.35 -12.98
C ASP A 180 -14.93 26.25 -13.88
N GLN A 181 -13.83 26.55 -14.55
CA GLN A 181 -13.05 25.63 -15.38
C GLN A 181 -11.57 25.70 -15.08
N ILE A 182 -10.90 24.55 -15.24
CA ILE A 182 -9.47 24.40 -15.03
C ILE A 182 -8.80 24.16 -16.39
N ASP A 183 -7.82 24.98 -16.72
CA ASP A 183 -7.06 24.95 -17.97
C ASP A 183 -5.56 24.79 -17.77
N GLU A 184 -4.82 24.60 -18.86
CA GLU A 184 -3.36 24.47 -18.82
C GLU A 184 -2.68 25.73 -18.26
N LYS A 185 -3.29 26.89 -18.40
CA LYS A 185 -2.72 28.12 -17.86
C LYS A 185 -2.62 28.05 -16.34
N LEU A 186 -3.67 27.54 -15.67
CA LEU A 186 -3.63 27.29 -14.24
C LEU A 186 -2.57 26.25 -13.86
N PHE A 187 -2.40 25.20 -14.68
CA PHE A 187 -1.35 24.20 -14.47
C PHE A 187 0.04 24.85 -14.43
N PHE A 188 0.38 25.65 -15.42
CA PHE A 188 1.67 26.34 -15.46
C PHE A 188 1.80 27.40 -14.35
N GLU A 189 0.70 28.05 -13.93
CA GLU A 189 0.72 28.97 -12.79
C GLU A 189 1.05 28.26 -11.46
N VAL A 190 0.52 27.04 -11.26
CA VAL A 190 0.70 26.26 -10.03
C VAL A 190 2.04 25.53 -9.99
N PHE A 191 2.46 24.96 -11.13
CA PHE A 191 3.65 24.10 -11.21
C PHE A 191 4.86 24.74 -11.88
N SER A 192 4.80 26.05 -12.29
CA SER A 192 5.97 26.73 -12.78
C SER A 192 7.04 26.85 -11.69
N LEU A 193 8.27 26.52 -12.03
CA LEU A 193 9.44 26.57 -11.13
C LEU A 193 9.88 27.98 -10.75
N ASP A 194 9.29 29.01 -11.37
CA ASP A 194 9.60 30.40 -11.02
C ASP A 194 8.77 30.83 -9.80
N PRO A 195 9.39 31.07 -8.63
CA PRO A 195 8.67 31.65 -7.52
C PRO A 195 8.25 33.07 -7.90
N LYS A 196 6.93 33.32 -7.98
CA LYS A 196 6.42 34.68 -8.06
C LYS A 196 7.05 35.51 -6.92
N PRO A 197 7.72 36.62 -7.19
CA PRO A 197 8.24 37.48 -6.13
C PRO A 197 7.06 38.06 -5.35
N GLY A 198 6.77 37.49 -4.16
CA GLY A 198 5.72 38.06 -3.29
C GLY A 198 5.00 37.13 -2.32
N SER A 199 5.12 35.81 -2.37
CA SER A 199 4.46 34.95 -1.37
C SER A 199 5.37 34.75 -0.15
N LYS A 200 5.27 35.62 0.83
CA LYS A 200 5.77 35.36 2.19
C LYS A 200 4.93 34.23 2.80
N ARG A 201 5.59 33.12 3.10
CA ARG A 201 5.02 32.08 3.97
C ARG A 201 4.84 32.70 5.35
N SER A 202 3.60 32.81 5.79
CA SER A 202 3.25 33.05 7.21
C SER A 202 3.14 31.71 7.90
#